data_a62ebdc28d505840717b56eb9a775b8f
#
_entry.id   a62ebdc28d505840717b56eb9a775b8f
#
_cell.length_a   1.000
_cell.length_b   1.000
_cell.length_c   1.000
_cell.angle_alpha   90.00
_cell.angle_beta   90.00
_cell.angle_gamma   90.00
#
_symmetry.space_group_name_H-M   'P 1'
#
loop_
_entity.id
_entity.type
_entity.pdbx_description
1 polymer ?
#
loop_
_entity_poly.entity_id
_entity_poly.type
_entity_poly.pdbx_seq_one_letter_code
_entity_poly.pdbx_strand_id
1 'polypeptide(L)'
;MRITIAALFAAALVGCGQKHNDHATKGEKPHDGAGGHTHGGDEHAGHKAALAVLDLKTRDGLKAGVAAKLRFTVPDAGGKPVRAFAVAHDAKVHFILIRQGLDTFAHLHPDVDPATGVLSAEYTFPKGGVYHLFADYQEPGGMPTTATARVEVGGDAPPAAGLKADVPGLLAGEMVAAKVSVEGAKAGSEAKVRFEVLDGGKPVTDLEPYMGAMGHLVVVSADGKQYVHAHPDEKAAAKNVVTFGAAFPSPGFYKGWGQFKRGGQVRVVPFVVQVP
;
A
#
# COMPACT_ATOMS: atom_id res chain seq x y z
N MET A 1 0.27 47.50 -20.79
CA MET A 1 -0.84 47.27 -21.72
C MET A 1 -1.65 46.10 -21.14
N ARG A 2 -2.80 46.42 -20.59
CA ARG A 2 -3.70 45.50 -19.88
C ARG A 2 -4.62 44.85 -20.93
N ILE A 3 -4.82 43.54 -20.88
CA ILE A 3 -5.97 42.91 -21.49
C ILE A 3 -6.51 41.86 -20.50
N THR A 4 -7.66 42.20 -19.93
CA THR A 4 -8.51 41.35 -19.10
C THR A 4 -9.52 40.70 -20.05
N ILE A 5 -9.70 39.39 -19.97
CA ILE A 5 -10.86 38.71 -20.57
C ILE A 5 -11.53 37.88 -19.49
N ALA A 6 -12.72 38.34 -19.10
CA ALA A 6 -13.67 37.59 -18.29
C ALA A 6 -14.59 36.81 -19.24
N ALA A 7 -14.84 35.56 -18.97
CA ALA A 7 -15.91 34.79 -19.58
C ALA A 7 -16.84 34.24 -18.51
N LEU A 8 -18.03 34.76 -18.44
CA LEU A 8 -19.21 34.22 -17.75
C LEU A 8 -19.69 32.98 -18.53
N PHE A 9 -20.05 31.93 -17.81
CA PHE A 9 -21.03 30.95 -18.28
C PHE A 9 -22.12 30.73 -17.24
N ALA A 10 -23.34 30.90 -17.74
CA ALA A 10 -24.58 30.85 -16.99
C ALA A 10 -25.05 29.40 -16.73
N ALA A 11 -25.73 29.24 -15.59
CA ALA A 11 -26.44 28.04 -15.19
C ALA A 11 -27.73 27.85 -16.02
N ALA A 12 -28.07 26.62 -16.36
CA ALA A 12 -29.41 26.22 -16.73
C ALA A 12 -29.87 25.04 -15.86
N LEU A 13 -30.82 25.33 -14.99
CA LEU A 13 -31.64 24.38 -14.25
C LEU A 13 -32.74 23.84 -15.18
N VAL A 14 -32.83 22.52 -15.30
CA VAL A 14 -34.07 21.88 -15.76
C VAL A 14 -34.45 20.82 -14.73
N GLY A 15 -35.53 21.13 -14.01
CA GLY A 15 -36.22 20.17 -13.17
C GLY A 15 -37.22 19.36 -13.97
N CYS A 16 -37.36 18.09 -13.63
CA CYS A 16 -38.55 17.30 -13.96
C CYS A 16 -38.84 16.34 -12.81
N GLY A 17 -39.95 16.59 -12.14
CA GLY A 17 -40.50 15.74 -11.10
C GLY A 17 -41.39 14.66 -11.70
N GLN A 18 -41.44 13.50 -11.04
CA GLN A 18 -42.55 12.53 -11.13
C GLN A 18 -42.67 11.72 -9.84
N LYS A 19 -43.68 11.94 -9.20
CA LYS A 19 -44.87 11.37 -8.56
C LYS A 19 -44.73 9.96 -7.96
N HIS A 20 -45.16 9.95 -6.69
CA HIS A 20 -45.53 8.85 -5.80
C HIS A 20 -46.38 7.76 -6.45
N ASN A 21 -46.13 6.53 -6.01
CA ASN A 21 -47.22 5.57 -5.80
C ASN A 21 -46.94 4.75 -4.52
N ASP A 22 -47.80 4.98 -3.54
CA ASP A 22 -47.98 4.18 -2.33
C ASP A 22 -48.62 2.87 -2.67
N HIS A 23 -48.08 1.77 -2.19
CA HIS A 23 -48.86 0.55 -1.95
C HIS A 23 -48.42 -0.07 -0.63
N ALA A 24 -49.31 0.11 0.35
CA ALA A 24 -49.30 -0.63 1.61
C ALA A 24 -49.83 -2.04 1.40
N THR A 25 -49.09 -3.04 1.89
CA THR A 25 -49.66 -4.33 2.32
C THR A 25 -48.95 -4.84 3.57
N LYS A 26 -49.86 -5.23 4.45
CA LYS A 26 -49.77 -5.76 5.82
C LYS A 26 -48.71 -6.84 6.08
N GLY A 27 -48.05 -6.71 7.19
CA GLY A 27 -47.97 -7.59 8.34
C GLY A 27 -47.39 -9.00 8.15
N GLU A 28 -46.20 -9.22 8.68
CA GLU A 28 -45.84 -10.51 9.27
C GLU A 28 -44.81 -10.32 10.41
N LYS A 29 -44.88 -11.22 11.40
CA LYS A 29 -44.30 -11.15 12.74
C LYS A 29 -42.77 -11.34 12.74
N PRO A 30 -42.10 -10.96 13.86
CA PRO A 30 -40.65 -11.03 14.00
C PRO A 30 -40.19 -12.48 14.20
N HIS A 31 -39.22 -12.93 13.43
CA HIS A 31 -38.39 -14.07 13.73
C HIS A 31 -37.12 -13.59 14.43
N ASP A 32 -37.02 -13.91 15.73
CA ASP A 32 -35.79 -13.89 16.49
C ASP A 32 -34.81 -14.89 15.88
N GLY A 33 -33.74 -14.40 15.31
CA GLY A 33 -32.63 -15.18 14.81
C GLY A 33 -31.36 -14.41 15.13
N ALA A 34 -30.84 -14.58 16.35
CA ALA A 34 -29.52 -14.12 16.73
C ALA A 34 -28.48 -14.92 15.94
N GLY A 35 -28.13 -14.43 14.77
CA GLY A 35 -26.95 -14.83 14.01
C GLY A 35 -25.85 -13.82 14.26
N GLY A 36 -25.08 -14.02 15.31
CA GLY A 36 -23.86 -13.26 15.56
C GLY A 36 -22.88 -13.52 14.43
N HIS A 37 -22.73 -12.58 13.51
CA HIS A 37 -21.57 -12.52 12.64
C HIS A 37 -20.39 -12.07 13.50
N THR A 38 -19.66 -13.05 14.05
CA THR A 38 -18.32 -12.83 14.53
C THR A 38 -17.46 -12.52 13.32
N HIS A 39 -17.20 -11.23 13.09
CA HIS A 39 -16.07 -10.83 12.27
C HIS A 39 -14.82 -11.25 13.02
N GLY A 40 -14.24 -12.39 12.60
CA GLY A 40 -12.95 -12.87 13.07
C GLY A 40 -11.90 -11.85 12.68
N GLY A 41 -11.43 -11.09 13.65
CA GLY A 41 -10.20 -10.34 13.52
C GLY A 41 -9.03 -11.30 13.66
N ASP A 42 -8.49 -11.82 12.56
CA ASP A 42 -7.27 -12.63 12.54
C ASP A 42 -6.62 -12.66 11.15
N GLU A 43 -6.64 -11.56 10.38
CA GLU A 43 -6.00 -11.53 9.05
C GLU A 43 -4.64 -10.81 9.02
N HIS A 44 -4.00 -10.58 10.17
CA HIS A 44 -2.72 -9.86 10.23
C HIS A 44 -1.50 -10.74 10.55
N ALA A 45 -1.65 -12.04 10.62
CA ALA A 45 -0.51 -12.95 10.74
C ALA A 45 0.27 -12.91 9.42
N GLY A 46 1.51 -12.42 9.46
CA GLY A 46 2.43 -12.42 8.32
C GLY A 46 2.51 -13.82 7.70
N HIS A 47 1.79 -13.98 6.60
CA HIS A 47 1.73 -15.24 5.89
C HIS A 47 3.12 -15.59 5.37
N LYS A 48 3.68 -16.70 5.82
CA LYS A 48 4.72 -17.43 5.10
C LYS A 48 4.10 -18.07 3.84
N ALA A 49 3.47 -17.27 2.99
CA ALA A 49 3.11 -17.74 1.67
C ALA A 49 4.42 -18.01 0.92
N ALA A 50 4.54 -19.17 0.30
CA ALA A 50 5.61 -19.40 -0.65
C ALA A 50 5.55 -18.27 -1.68
N LEU A 51 6.61 -17.46 -1.75
CA LEU A 51 6.64 -16.32 -2.64
C LEU A 51 6.51 -16.80 -4.07
N ALA A 52 5.42 -16.47 -4.74
CA ALA A 52 5.21 -16.77 -6.14
C ALA A 52 6.22 -15.96 -7.00
N VAL A 53 6.59 -16.47 -8.15
CA VAL A 53 7.51 -15.77 -9.06
C VAL A 53 6.70 -14.90 -10.01
N LEU A 54 6.88 -13.59 -9.91
CA LEU A 54 6.32 -12.61 -10.83
C LEU A 54 7.02 -12.72 -12.19
N ASP A 55 6.25 -12.89 -13.26
CA ASP A 55 6.81 -12.94 -14.62
C ASP A 55 6.85 -11.53 -15.24
N LEU A 56 7.97 -10.86 -15.08
CA LEU A 56 8.19 -9.53 -15.63
C LEU A 56 8.47 -9.63 -17.14
N LYS A 57 7.59 -9.05 -17.96
CA LYS A 57 7.69 -9.01 -19.42
C LYS A 57 8.64 -7.90 -19.90
N THR A 58 8.76 -6.81 -19.13
CA THR A 58 9.64 -5.68 -19.42
C THR A 58 10.90 -5.80 -18.57
N ARG A 59 11.92 -6.48 -19.08
CA ARG A 59 13.19 -6.70 -18.36
C ARG A 59 14.34 -5.87 -18.90
N ASP A 60 14.37 -5.69 -20.22
CA ASP A 60 15.50 -5.08 -20.90
C ASP A 60 15.31 -3.58 -21.11
N GLY A 61 16.41 -2.85 -21.12
CA GLY A 61 16.45 -1.44 -21.45
C GLY A 61 15.94 -0.50 -20.34
N LEU A 62 15.66 -1.00 -19.14
CA LEU A 62 15.30 -0.14 -18.00
C LEU A 62 16.50 0.74 -17.61
N LYS A 63 16.26 2.06 -17.51
CA LYS A 63 17.28 3.04 -17.14
C LYS A 63 16.74 4.04 -16.15
N ALA A 64 17.59 4.43 -15.20
CA ALA A 64 17.27 5.51 -14.27
C ALA A 64 16.97 6.82 -15.02
N GLY A 65 15.99 7.57 -14.54
CA GLY A 65 15.55 8.83 -15.15
C GLY A 65 14.70 8.69 -16.43
N VAL A 66 14.47 7.46 -16.91
CA VAL A 66 13.67 7.20 -18.12
C VAL A 66 12.35 6.54 -17.72
N ALA A 67 11.23 7.10 -18.18
CA ALA A 67 9.91 6.52 -17.95
C ALA A 67 9.82 5.14 -18.62
N ALA A 68 9.35 4.15 -17.88
CA ALA A 68 9.18 2.77 -18.34
C ALA A 68 7.75 2.29 -18.08
N LYS A 69 7.16 1.61 -19.03
CA LYS A 69 5.92 0.87 -18.84
C LYS A 69 6.27 -0.56 -18.44
N LEU A 70 6.15 -0.85 -17.15
CA LEU A 70 6.35 -2.18 -16.60
C LEU A 70 5.14 -3.06 -16.94
N ARG A 71 5.40 -4.23 -17.52
CA ARG A 71 4.37 -5.23 -17.84
C ARG A 71 4.76 -6.55 -17.21
N PHE A 72 3.82 -7.18 -16.51
CA PHE A 72 4.08 -8.44 -15.82
C PHE A 72 2.79 -9.25 -15.64
N THR A 73 2.94 -10.50 -15.23
CA THR A 73 1.84 -11.37 -14.78
C THR A 73 2.19 -11.95 -13.42
N VAL A 74 1.16 -12.28 -12.65
CA VAL A 74 1.29 -13.02 -11.40
C VAL A 74 0.64 -14.39 -11.56
N PRO A 75 1.22 -15.47 -10.98
CA PRO A 75 0.74 -16.82 -11.19
C PRO A 75 -0.41 -17.18 -10.23
N ASP A 76 -1.33 -18.01 -10.70
CA ASP A 76 -2.21 -18.82 -9.85
C ASP A 76 -1.45 -20.00 -9.22
N ALA A 77 -2.11 -20.84 -8.44
CA ALA A 77 -1.52 -22.02 -7.83
C ALA A 77 -0.99 -23.06 -8.86
N GLY A 78 -1.46 -22.99 -10.10
CA GLY A 78 -1.02 -23.83 -11.22
C GLY A 78 0.07 -23.19 -12.08
N GLY A 79 0.55 -21.99 -11.71
CA GLY A 79 1.57 -21.24 -12.45
C GLY A 79 1.05 -20.51 -13.68
N LYS A 80 -0.27 -20.44 -13.90
CA LYS A 80 -0.86 -19.68 -15.01
C LYS A 80 -1.11 -18.24 -14.59
N PRO A 81 -1.14 -17.28 -15.55
CA PRO A 81 -1.48 -15.91 -15.24
C PRO A 81 -2.88 -15.76 -14.60
N VAL A 82 -2.95 -15.14 -13.43
CA VAL A 82 -4.20 -14.73 -12.81
C VAL A 82 -4.88 -13.67 -13.67
N ARG A 83 -6.18 -13.80 -13.91
CA ARG A 83 -6.97 -12.87 -14.72
C ARG A 83 -8.08 -12.17 -13.94
N ALA A 84 -8.53 -12.79 -12.85
CA ALA A 84 -9.53 -12.25 -11.95
C ALA A 84 -8.90 -11.99 -10.58
N PHE A 85 -9.09 -10.80 -10.06
CA PHE A 85 -8.54 -10.37 -8.79
C PHE A 85 -9.67 -9.91 -7.88
N ALA A 86 -9.61 -10.29 -6.61
CA ALA A 86 -10.40 -9.65 -5.57
C ALA A 86 -9.89 -8.21 -5.38
N VAL A 87 -10.78 -7.32 -4.97
CA VAL A 87 -10.39 -5.96 -4.57
C VAL A 87 -10.12 -5.98 -3.08
N ALA A 88 -8.91 -5.64 -2.69
CA ALA A 88 -8.50 -5.45 -1.32
C ALA A 88 -7.97 -4.02 -1.16
N HIS A 89 -8.49 -3.27 -0.18
CA HIS A 89 -8.11 -1.88 0.05
C HIS A 89 -8.13 -1.03 -1.24
N ASP A 90 -9.27 -1.05 -1.92
CA ASP A 90 -9.57 -0.31 -3.16
C ASP A 90 -8.65 -0.64 -4.36
N ALA A 91 -7.76 -1.63 -4.26
CA ALA A 91 -6.90 -2.07 -5.36
C ALA A 91 -7.00 -3.57 -5.63
N LYS A 92 -6.78 -3.96 -6.88
CA LYS A 92 -6.69 -5.37 -7.30
C LYS A 92 -5.31 -5.95 -7.02
N VAL A 93 -4.28 -5.13 -7.17
CA VAL A 93 -2.89 -5.51 -6.95
C VAL A 93 -2.14 -4.32 -6.37
N HIS A 94 -1.39 -4.54 -5.28
CA HIS A 94 -0.43 -3.59 -4.75
C HIS A 94 0.96 -3.98 -5.27
N PHE A 95 1.61 -3.07 -5.99
CA PHE A 95 2.89 -3.32 -6.63
C PHE A 95 3.97 -2.45 -6.03
N ILE A 96 4.87 -3.09 -5.29
CA ILE A 96 5.92 -2.43 -4.53
C ILE A 96 7.26 -2.61 -5.22
N LEU A 97 7.99 -1.50 -5.40
CA LEU A 97 9.33 -1.48 -5.97
C LEU A 97 10.29 -0.92 -4.93
N ILE A 98 11.33 -1.68 -4.61
CA ILE A 98 12.33 -1.29 -3.62
C ILE A 98 13.71 -1.56 -4.19
N ARG A 99 14.56 -0.53 -4.25
CA ARG A 99 15.96 -0.71 -4.62
C ARG A 99 16.68 -1.52 -3.53
N GLN A 100 17.58 -2.41 -3.94
CA GLN A 100 18.34 -3.28 -3.02
C GLN A 100 19.05 -2.52 -1.89
N GLY A 101 19.40 -1.26 -2.11
CA GLY A 101 19.95 -0.37 -1.07
C GLY A 101 18.92 0.16 -0.09
N LEU A 102 17.65 -0.16 -0.24
CA LEU A 102 16.52 0.31 0.57
C LEU A 102 16.42 1.85 0.65
N ASP A 103 16.96 2.55 -0.35
CA ASP A 103 16.96 4.01 -0.46
C ASP A 103 15.98 4.54 -1.51
N THR A 104 15.26 3.65 -2.17
CA THR A 104 14.19 3.95 -3.11
C THR A 104 13.01 3.03 -2.83
N PHE A 105 11.82 3.62 -2.76
CA PHE A 105 10.56 2.95 -2.51
C PHE A 105 9.49 3.52 -3.43
N ALA A 106 8.67 2.66 -4.01
CA ALA A 106 7.45 3.04 -4.70
C ALA A 106 6.34 2.04 -4.42
N HIS A 107 5.10 2.53 -4.33
CA HIS A 107 3.89 1.74 -4.19
C HIS A 107 2.93 2.15 -5.32
N LEU A 108 2.69 1.23 -6.23
CA LEU A 108 1.92 1.43 -7.44
C LEU A 108 0.70 0.50 -7.46
N HIS A 109 -0.31 0.87 -8.24
CA HIS A 109 -1.51 0.07 -8.47
C HIS A 109 -1.63 -0.14 -9.99
N PRO A 110 -1.22 -1.30 -10.51
CA PRO A 110 -1.18 -1.54 -11.94
C PRO A 110 -2.58 -1.72 -12.53
N ASP A 111 -2.73 -1.31 -13.79
CA ASP A 111 -3.90 -1.67 -14.59
C ASP A 111 -3.86 -3.16 -14.93
N VAL A 112 -5.04 -3.78 -14.93
CA VAL A 112 -5.23 -5.20 -15.26
C VAL A 112 -5.91 -5.33 -16.60
N ASP A 113 -5.29 -6.04 -17.54
CA ASP A 113 -5.96 -6.54 -18.74
C ASP A 113 -6.69 -7.86 -18.39
N PRO A 114 -8.02 -7.87 -18.30
CA PRO A 114 -8.77 -9.06 -17.88
C PRO A 114 -8.74 -10.19 -18.91
N ALA A 115 -8.44 -9.90 -20.18
CA ALA A 115 -8.36 -10.92 -21.22
C ALA A 115 -7.07 -11.75 -21.13
N THR A 116 -5.97 -11.12 -20.74
CA THR A 116 -4.65 -11.74 -20.72
C THR A 116 -4.09 -11.96 -19.32
N GLY A 117 -4.57 -11.23 -18.30
CA GLY A 117 -4.00 -11.17 -16.96
C GLY A 117 -2.71 -10.33 -16.90
N VAL A 118 -2.39 -9.60 -17.97
CA VAL A 118 -1.22 -8.71 -17.95
C VAL A 118 -1.53 -7.48 -17.10
N LEU A 119 -0.64 -7.24 -16.16
CA LEU A 119 -0.60 -6.06 -15.31
C LEU A 119 0.33 -5.03 -15.93
N SER A 120 -0.01 -3.75 -15.85
CA SER A 120 0.85 -2.68 -16.36
C SER A 120 0.87 -1.46 -15.44
N ALA A 121 2.06 -0.92 -15.19
CA ALA A 121 2.28 0.29 -14.43
C ALA A 121 3.38 1.14 -15.09
N GLU A 122 3.24 2.46 -15.04
CA GLU A 122 4.30 3.37 -15.47
C GLU A 122 5.14 3.79 -14.27
N TYR A 123 6.46 3.75 -14.43
CA TYR A 123 7.38 4.17 -13.38
C TYR A 123 8.69 4.71 -13.96
N THR A 124 9.21 5.76 -13.34
CA THR A 124 10.54 6.30 -13.61
C THR A 124 11.45 5.96 -12.46
N PHE A 125 12.38 5.03 -12.67
CA PHE A 125 13.33 4.64 -11.64
C PHE A 125 14.28 5.82 -11.35
N PRO A 126 14.39 6.32 -10.11
CA PRO A 126 15.23 7.48 -9.81
C PRO A 126 16.73 7.14 -9.80
N LYS A 127 17.10 5.88 -9.61
CA LYS A 127 18.48 5.39 -9.53
C LYS A 127 18.62 4.07 -10.28
N GLY A 128 19.81 3.79 -10.78
CA GLY A 128 20.19 2.48 -11.27
C GLY A 128 20.42 1.45 -10.15
N GLY A 129 20.63 0.21 -10.54
CA GLY A 129 20.90 -0.92 -9.65
C GLY A 129 19.77 -1.93 -9.61
N VAL A 130 19.87 -2.89 -8.70
CA VAL A 130 18.90 -3.97 -8.54
C VAL A 130 17.69 -3.49 -7.75
N TYR A 131 16.49 -3.81 -8.25
CA TYR A 131 15.22 -3.59 -7.56
C TYR A 131 14.56 -4.93 -7.25
N HIS A 132 14.02 -5.03 -6.04
CA HIS A 132 13.08 -6.06 -5.64
C HIS A 132 11.66 -5.57 -5.97
N LEU A 133 10.89 -6.43 -6.60
CA LEU A 133 9.51 -6.19 -7.00
C LEU A 133 8.62 -7.16 -6.22
N PHE A 134 7.57 -6.62 -5.60
CA PHE A 134 6.57 -7.41 -4.88
C PHE A 134 5.19 -7.04 -5.42
N ALA A 135 4.39 -8.03 -5.74
CA ALA A 135 3.01 -7.83 -6.15
C ALA A 135 2.10 -8.61 -5.20
N ASP A 136 1.34 -7.88 -4.38
CA ASP A 136 0.35 -8.46 -3.51
C ASP A 136 -0.98 -8.50 -4.22
N TYR A 137 -1.60 -9.66 -4.26
CA TYR A 137 -2.87 -9.92 -4.92
C TYR A 137 -3.65 -11.03 -4.23
N GLN A 138 -4.92 -11.09 -4.55
CA GLN A 138 -5.80 -12.16 -4.11
C GLN A 138 -6.72 -12.57 -5.26
N GLU A 139 -6.85 -13.87 -5.50
CA GLU A 139 -7.88 -14.39 -6.38
C GLU A 139 -9.25 -14.40 -5.67
N PRO A 140 -10.39 -14.26 -6.38
CA PRO A 140 -11.69 -14.34 -5.76
C PRO A 140 -11.87 -15.64 -4.95
N GLY A 141 -12.10 -15.51 -3.64
CA GLY A 141 -12.22 -16.65 -2.72
C GLY A 141 -10.90 -17.34 -2.37
N GLY A 142 -9.76 -16.85 -2.89
CA GLY A 142 -8.43 -17.37 -2.58
C GLY A 142 -7.81 -16.69 -1.36
N MET A 143 -6.58 -17.09 -1.02
CA MET A 143 -5.77 -16.46 0.03
C MET A 143 -4.92 -15.30 -0.53
N PRO A 144 -4.64 -14.26 0.26
CA PRO A 144 -3.66 -13.25 -0.10
C PRO A 144 -2.33 -13.87 -0.48
N THR A 145 -1.75 -13.42 -1.57
CA THR A 145 -0.51 -13.97 -2.16
C THR A 145 0.41 -12.82 -2.56
N THR A 146 1.71 -12.99 -2.34
CA THR A 146 2.75 -12.08 -2.83
C THR A 146 3.58 -12.77 -3.90
N ALA A 147 3.64 -12.20 -5.10
CA ALA A 147 4.59 -12.62 -6.13
C ALA A 147 5.79 -11.67 -6.16
N THR A 148 6.98 -12.22 -6.44
CA THR A 148 8.22 -11.45 -6.39
C THR A 148 9.04 -11.60 -7.66
N ALA A 149 9.80 -10.56 -7.98
CA ALA A 149 10.85 -10.60 -8.99
C ALA A 149 12.00 -9.67 -8.61
N ARG A 150 13.08 -9.78 -9.38
CA ARG A 150 14.19 -8.82 -9.33
C ARG A 150 14.45 -8.33 -10.74
N VAL A 151 14.80 -7.06 -10.85
CA VAL A 151 15.16 -6.43 -12.11
C VAL A 151 16.38 -5.54 -11.92
N GLU A 152 17.23 -5.48 -12.93
CA GLU A 152 18.38 -4.57 -12.99
C GLU A 152 17.99 -3.33 -13.82
N VAL A 153 18.28 -2.16 -13.27
CA VAL A 153 18.04 -0.85 -13.89
C VAL A 153 19.40 -0.22 -14.18
N GLY A 154 19.66 0.09 -15.44
CA GLY A 154 20.89 0.76 -15.86
C GLY A 154 20.95 2.21 -15.35
N GLY A 155 22.17 2.76 -15.30
CA GLY A 155 22.43 4.14 -14.87
C GLY A 155 23.21 4.19 -13.56
N ASP A 156 23.26 5.39 -12.96
CA ASP A 156 23.97 5.60 -11.70
C ASP A 156 23.36 4.75 -10.57
N ALA A 157 24.19 3.88 -10.01
CA ALA A 157 23.83 2.94 -8.96
C ALA A 157 24.68 3.17 -7.70
N PRO A 158 24.43 4.26 -6.96
CA PRO A 158 25.21 4.57 -5.77
C PRO A 158 25.14 3.42 -4.76
N PRO A 159 26.24 3.15 -4.02
CA PRO A 159 26.26 2.11 -3.01
C PRO A 159 25.20 2.34 -1.96
N ALA A 160 24.65 1.24 -1.43
CA ALA A 160 23.71 1.31 -0.32
C ALA A 160 24.41 1.88 0.94
N ALA A 161 23.77 2.83 1.60
CA ALA A 161 24.14 3.16 2.97
C ALA A 161 23.72 1.99 3.88
N GLY A 162 24.60 1.56 4.78
CA GLY A 162 24.25 0.55 5.77
C GLY A 162 23.08 1.04 6.64
N LEU A 163 22.16 0.14 6.97
CA LEU A 163 21.04 0.46 7.86
C LEU A 163 21.58 0.66 9.29
N LYS A 164 21.02 1.67 9.96
CA LYS A 164 21.17 1.89 11.39
C LYS A 164 19.78 2.05 11.96
N ALA A 165 19.52 1.39 13.09
CA ALA A 165 18.23 1.56 13.76
C ALA A 165 18.02 3.04 14.11
N ASP A 166 16.82 3.52 13.88
CA ASP A 166 16.44 4.86 14.31
C ASP A 166 16.36 4.90 15.84
N VAL A 167 16.74 6.03 16.39
CA VAL A 167 16.47 6.34 17.78
C VAL A 167 14.98 6.65 17.89
N PRO A 168 14.27 6.11 18.90
CA PRO A 168 12.87 6.44 19.12
C PRO A 168 12.67 7.97 19.16
N GLY A 169 11.77 8.49 18.33
CA GLY A 169 11.55 9.92 18.26
C GLY A 169 10.90 10.38 16.97
N LEU A 170 11.14 11.65 16.65
CA LEU A 170 10.61 12.28 15.44
C LEU A 170 11.43 11.90 14.22
N LEU A 171 10.78 11.24 13.26
CA LEU A 171 11.36 10.92 11.96
C LEU A 171 10.75 11.84 10.89
N ALA A 172 11.61 12.37 10.03
CA ALA A 172 11.19 13.20 8.92
C ALA A 172 10.78 12.33 7.73
N GLY A 173 9.62 12.63 7.18
CA GLY A 173 9.16 12.15 5.90
C GLY A 173 9.07 13.29 4.89
N GLU A 174 8.55 12.99 3.71
CA GLU A 174 8.26 14.01 2.71
C GLU A 174 7.08 14.90 3.16
N MET A 175 7.35 16.15 3.52
CA MET A 175 6.38 17.19 3.94
C MET A 175 5.57 16.88 5.21
N VAL A 176 5.81 15.76 5.88
CA VAL A 176 5.29 15.44 7.21
C VAL A 176 6.39 14.75 8.01
N ALA A 177 6.26 14.79 9.34
CA ALA A 177 7.09 14.01 10.24
C ALA A 177 6.18 13.05 11.03
N ALA A 178 6.74 12.02 11.62
CA ALA A 178 6.02 11.21 12.57
C ALA A 178 6.90 10.79 13.74
N LYS A 179 6.32 10.70 14.93
CA LYS A 179 6.93 9.91 15.99
C LYS A 179 6.59 8.46 15.71
N VAL A 180 7.63 7.66 15.51
CA VAL A 180 7.47 6.23 15.23
C VAL A 180 7.91 5.45 16.45
N SER A 181 7.09 4.50 16.88
CA SER A 181 7.44 3.52 17.89
C SER A 181 7.12 2.12 17.40
N VAL A 182 7.99 1.17 17.71
CA VAL A 182 7.81 -0.25 17.42
C VAL A 182 7.82 -1.00 18.75
N GLU A 183 6.68 -1.53 19.13
CA GLU A 183 6.49 -2.24 20.40
C GLU A 183 6.41 -3.74 20.14
N GLY A 184 7.12 -4.53 20.94
CA GLY A 184 7.11 -5.99 20.84
C GLY A 184 7.90 -6.54 19.63
N ALA A 185 8.83 -5.76 19.05
CA ALA A 185 9.67 -6.23 17.95
C ALA A 185 10.51 -7.44 18.39
N LYS A 186 10.11 -8.63 17.91
CA LYS A 186 10.78 -9.90 18.16
C LYS A 186 10.56 -10.81 16.96
N ALA A 187 11.62 -11.53 16.59
CA ALA A 187 11.54 -12.48 15.48
C ALA A 187 10.44 -13.54 15.68
N GLY A 188 9.66 -13.80 14.67
CA GLY A 188 8.55 -14.74 14.66
C GLY A 188 7.30 -14.27 15.41
N SER A 189 7.25 -13.02 15.86
CA SER A 189 6.12 -12.45 16.59
C SER A 189 5.58 -11.21 15.89
N GLU A 190 4.31 -10.91 16.12
CA GLU A 190 3.71 -9.65 15.70
C GLU A 190 4.14 -8.50 16.62
N ALA A 191 4.52 -7.41 16.04
CA ALA A 191 4.82 -6.15 16.71
C ALA A 191 3.79 -5.08 16.33
N LYS A 192 3.64 -4.08 17.19
CA LYS A 192 2.85 -2.88 16.90
C LYS A 192 3.75 -1.76 16.40
N VAL A 193 3.52 -1.30 15.18
CA VAL A 193 4.19 -0.14 14.61
C VAL A 193 3.23 1.03 14.64
N ARG A 194 3.53 2.04 15.45
CA ARG A 194 2.66 3.19 15.70
C ARG A 194 3.30 4.46 15.13
N PHE A 195 2.55 5.17 14.33
CA PHE A 195 2.90 6.49 13.81
C PHE A 195 2.00 7.55 14.46
N GLU A 196 2.61 8.57 15.04
CA GLU A 196 1.94 9.81 15.42
C GLU A 196 2.36 10.88 14.41
N VAL A 197 1.47 11.18 13.45
CA VAL A 197 1.77 12.04 12.31
C VAL A 197 1.69 13.51 12.72
N LEU A 198 2.72 14.27 12.37
CA LEU A 198 2.91 15.66 12.77
C LEU A 198 3.22 16.54 11.54
N ASP A 199 2.80 17.79 11.62
CA ASP A 199 3.19 18.86 10.70
C ASP A 199 3.65 20.07 11.52
N GLY A 200 4.88 20.54 11.29
CA GLY A 200 5.48 21.60 12.10
C GLY A 200 5.48 21.31 13.60
N GLY A 201 5.59 20.03 14.00
CA GLY A 201 5.57 19.58 15.39
C GLY A 201 4.17 19.48 16.03
N LYS A 202 3.11 19.78 15.29
CA LYS A 202 1.71 19.70 15.76
C LYS A 202 1.02 18.43 15.20
N PRO A 203 0.11 17.81 15.97
CA PRO A 203 -0.68 16.68 15.48
C PRO A 203 -1.47 17.03 14.22
N VAL A 204 -1.38 16.18 13.20
CA VAL A 204 -2.20 16.26 11.99
C VAL A 204 -3.60 15.72 12.30
N THR A 205 -4.64 16.48 12.00
CA THR A 205 -6.04 16.08 12.29
C THR A 205 -6.89 15.83 11.05
N ASP A 206 -6.27 15.98 9.87
CA ASP A 206 -6.87 15.96 8.54
C ASP A 206 -6.25 14.89 7.64
N LEU A 207 -5.81 13.77 8.21
CA LEU A 207 -5.45 12.59 7.40
C LEU A 207 -6.68 12.08 6.66
N GLU A 208 -6.45 11.68 5.43
CA GLU A 208 -7.46 11.17 4.51
C GLU A 208 -7.29 9.67 4.29
N PRO A 209 -8.38 8.92 4.07
CA PRO A 209 -8.27 7.54 3.59
C PRO A 209 -7.44 7.48 2.30
N TYR A 210 -6.58 6.49 2.23
CA TYR A 210 -5.78 6.15 1.07
C TYR A 210 -5.93 4.67 0.79
N MET A 211 -6.51 4.32 -0.36
CA MET A 211 -6.80 2.94 -0.74
C MET A 211 -7.57 2.18 0.34
N GLY A 212 -8.71 2.73 0.77
CA GLY A 212 -9.61 2.11 1.74
C GLY A 212 -9.10 2.04 3.18
N ALA A 213 -7.91 2.58 3.50
CA ALA A 213 -7.32 2.56 4.83
C ALA A 213 -6.76 3.93 5.22
N MET A 214 -6.56 4.19 6.53
CA MET A 214 -5.96 5.43 7.02
C MET A 214 -4.44 5.51 6.83
N GLY A 215 -3.85 4.49 6.23
CA GLY A 215 -2.43 4.42 5.88
C GLY A 215 -2.04 3.03 5.39
N HIS A 216 -0.82 2.91 4.89
CA HIS A 216 -0.20 1.63 4.51
C HIS A 216 1.19 1.55 5.12
N LEU A 217 1.60 0.36 5.47
CA LEU A 217 2.94 0.09 5.97
C LEU A 217 3.59 -1.00 5.12
N VAL A 218 4.74 -0.69 4.56
CA VAL A 218 5.62 -1.70 3.95
C VAL A 218 6.90 -1.79 4.75
N VAL A 219 7.32 -3.01 5.06
CA VAL A 219 8.57 -3.29 5.78
C VAL A 219 9.36 -4.36 5.03
N VAL A 220 10.67 -4.14 4.87
CA VAL A 220 11.56 -5.08 4.19
C VAL A 220 12.84 -5.28 5.00
N SER A 221 13.30 -6.54 5.10
CA SER A 221 14.58 -6.86 5.73
C SER A 221 15.77 -6.27 4.93
N ALA A 222 16.89 -6.05 5.62
CA ALA A 222 18.09 -5.46 5.01
C ALA A 222 18.60 -6.23 3.78
N ASP A 223 18.38 -7.53 3.71
CA ASP A 223 18.75 -8.38 2.58
C ASP A 223 17.67 -8.47 1.49
N GLY A 224 16.52 -7.81 1.67
CA GLY A 224 15.40 -7.77 0.73
C GLY A 224 14.59 -9.07 0.63
N LYS A 225 14.81 -10.05 1.51
CA LYS A 225 14.15 -11.35 1.43
C LYS A 225 12.86 -11.46 2.22
N GLN A 226 12.73 -10.68 3.31
CA GLN A 226 11.54 -10.64 4.14
C GLN A 226 10.76 -9.38 3.78
N TYR A 227 9.50 -9.54 3.49
CA TYR A 227 8.59 -8.48 3.07
C TYR A 227 7.30 -8.58 3.87
N VAL A 228 6.82 -7.46 4.36
CA VAL A 228 5.55 -7.32 5.06
C VAL A 228 4.84 -6.09 4.50
N HIS A 229 3.60 -6.26 4.07
CA HIS A 229 2.69 -5.18 3.74
C HIS A 229 1.52 -5.26 4.72
N ALA A 230 1.30 -4.21 5.47
CA ALA A 230 0.30 -4.17 6.53
C ALA A 230 -0.63 -2.96 6.39
N HIS A 231 -1.86 -3.15 6.85
CA HIS A 231 -2.89 -2.12 6.93
C HIS A 231 -3.17 -1.80 8.40
N PRO A 232 -3.64 -0.59 8.72
CA PRO A 232 -3.84 -0.20 10.10
C PRO A 232 -5.04 -0.91 10.72
N ASP A 233 -4.98 -1.08 12.04
CA ASP A 233 -6.18 -1.41 12.80
C ASP A 233 -7.18 -0.24 12.70
N GLU A 234 -8.35 -0.51 12.14
CA GLU A 234 -9.40 0.50 11.92
C GLU A 234 -9.97 1.08 13.24
N LYS A 235 -9.68 0.45 14.36
CA LYS A 235 -10.10 0.91 15.70
C LYS A 235 -9.22 2.00 16.29
N ALA A 236 -8.30 2.58 15.50
CA ALA A 236 -7.35 3.58 15.98
C ALA A 236 -8.04 4.83 16.55
N ALA A 237 -7.65 5.18 17.76
CA ALA A 237 -8.38 6.09 18.65
C ALA A 237 -8.15 7.59 18.37
N ALA A 238 -7.21 8.00 17.56
CA ALA A 238 -6.90 9.41 17.32
C ALA A 238 -6.59 9.68 15.86
N LYS A 239 -7.06 10.84 15.36
CA LYS A 239 -6.98 11.23 13.95
C LYS A 239 -5.56 11.35 13.37
N ASN A 240 -4.56 11.51 14.23
CA ASN A 240 -3.14 11.60 13.84
C ASN A 240 -2.33 10.37 14.21
N VAL A 241 -2.95 9.35 14.78
CA VAL A 241 -2.29 8.12 15.21
C VAL A 241 -2.76 6.97 14.37
N VAL A 242 -1.81 6.33 13.69
CA VAL A 242 -2.07 5.14 12.87
C VAL A 242 -1.19 4.01 13.38
N THR A 243 -1.80 2.87 13.71
CA THR A 243 -1.12 1.70 14.27
C THR A 243 -1.29 0.51 13.33
N PHE A 244 -0.20 -0.22 13.11
CA PHE A 244 -0.15 -1.39 12.25
C PHE A 244 0.33 -2.59 13.06
N GLY A 245 -0.22 -3.77 12.78
CA GLY A 245 0.38 -5.04 13.14
C GLY A 245 1.42 -5.43 12.08
N ALA A 246 2.64 -5.78 12.49
CA ALA A 246 3.68 -6.23 11.58
C ALA A 246 4.44 -7.41 12.16
N ALA A 247 4.46 -8.54 11.46
CA ALA A 247 5.25 -9.70 11.87
C ALA A 247 6.66 -9.63 11.27
N PHE A 248 7.68 -9.75 12.11
CA PHE A 248 9.06 -9.81 11.68
C PHE A 248 9.53 -11.27 11.65
N PRO A 249 9.72 -11.90 10.47
CA PRO A 249 9.98 -13.35 10.40
C PRO A 249 11.32 -13.78 11.00
N SER A 250 12.34 -12.93 11.00
CA SER A 250 13.69 -13.25 11.46
C SER A 250 14.35 -12.07 12.19
N PRO A 251 15.40 -12.31 13.00
CA PRO A 251 16.21 -11.24 13.55
C PRO A 251 16.91 -10.43 12.45
N GLY A 252 17.22 -9.17 12.72
CA GLY A 252 18.00 -8.32 11.84
C GLY A 252 17.47 -6.90 11.70
N PHE A 253 18.04 -6.15 10.76
CA PHE A 253 17.56 -4.81 10.42
C PHE A 253 16.45 -4.88 9.38
N TYR A 254 15.43 -4.07 9.60
CA TYR A 254 14.33 -3.85 8.67
C TYR A 254 14.16 -2.36 8.42
N LYS A 255 13.83 -2.01 7.18
CA LYS A 255 13.38 -0.67 6.82
C LYS A 255 11.91 -0.70 6.49
N GLY A 256 11.19 0.25 7.08
CA GLY A 256 9.75 0.43 6.84
C GLY A 256 9.45 1.79 6.23
N TRP A 257 8.29 1.87 5.58
CA TRP A 257 7.72 3.09 4.99
C TRP A 257 6.24 3.14 5.36
N GLY A 258 5.91 4.07 6.28
CA GLY A 258 4.52 4.42 6.55
C GLY A 258 4.02 5.41 5.51
N GLN A 259 2.88 5.16 4.92
CA GLN A 259 2.26 6.01 3.91
C GLN A 259 0.95 6.58 4.45
N PHE A 260 0.79 7.90 4.33
CA PHE A 260 -0.39 8.62 4.82
C PHE A 260 -0.84 9.61 3.76
N LYS A 261 -2.15 9.76 3.55
CA LYS A 261 -2.70 10.75 2.63
C LYS A 261 -3.14 11.99 3.38
N ARG A 262 -2.75 13.16 2.87
CA ARG A 262 -3.15 14.46 3.37
C ARG A 262 -3.17 15.49 2.24
N GLY A 263 -4.21 16.29 2.15
CA GLY A 263 -4.38 17.30 1.10
C GLY A 263 -4.32 16.68 -0.30
N GLY A 264 -4.93 15.51 -0.49
CA GLY A 264 -4.95 14.77 -1.73
C GLY A 264 -3.62 14.10 -2.11
N GLN A 265 -2.54 14.25 -1.31
CA GLN A 265 -1.20 13.73 -1.63
C GLN A 265 -0.76 12.66 -0.63
N VAL A 266 -0.15 11.59 -1.13
CA VAL A 266 0.45 10.55 -0.29
C VAL A 266 1.81 11.03 0.23
N ARG A 267 2.02 10.86 1.53
CA ARG A 267 3.23 11.21 2.27
C ARG A 267 3.87 9.95 2.80
N VAL A 268 5.18 9.85 2.70
CA VAL A 268 5.95 8.67 3.13
C VAL A 268 6.85 9.03 4.29
N VAL A 269 6.80 8.26 5.36
CA VAL A 269 7.69 8.37 6.53
C VAL A 269 8.50 7.08 6.63
N PRO A 270 9.78 7.09 6.28
CA PRO A 270 10.65 5.93 6.43
C PRO A 270 11.13 5.77 7.87
N PHE A 271 11.39 4.53 8.27
CA PHE A 271 12.04 4.22 9.55
C PHE A 271 12.87 2.94 9.43
N VAL A 272 13.80 2.76 10.37
CA VAL A 272 14.61 1.54 10.50
C VAL A 272 14.48 0.97 11.90
N VAL A 273 14.19 -0.31 11.99
CA VAL A 273 14.11 -1.04 13.24
C VAL A 273 15.11 -2.20 13.24
N GLN A 274 15.72 -2.46 14.39
CA GLN A 274 16.48 -3.68 14.65
C GLN A 274 15.62 -4.64 15.46
N VAL A 275 15.40 -5.81 14.91
CA VAL A 275 14.65 -6.91 15.53
C VAL A 275 15.65 -7.87 16.15
N PRO A 276 15.58 -8.14 17.46
CA PRO A 276 16.45 -9.08 18.15
C PRO A 276 16.17 -10.54 17.83
#